data_a2154d27ae3019b8db08cde55f4aba14
#
_entry.id   a2154d27ae3019b8db08cde55f4aba14
#
_cell.length_a   1.000
_cell.length_b   1.000
_cell.length_c   1.000
_cell.angle_alpha   90.00
_cell.angle_beta   90.00
_cell.angle_gamma   90.00
#
_symmetry.space_group_name_H-M   'P 1'
#
loop_
_entity.id
_entity.type
_entity.pdbx_description
1 polymer ?
#
loop_
_entity_poly.entity_id
_entity_poly.type
_entity_poly.pdbx_seq_one_letter_code
_entity_poly.pdbx_strand_id
1 'polypeptide(L)'
;MNGHHATPPNADSDFAPSDFLRTSDFGFRISPRGFTLIELLVVIAIIALLAALLLPTLGQSKAKAEAVTCASNQRQLYLAWNLYPEENADRLVNNHGVTETLALRQTWANNVQDWQSSDDNTNLVYLADSKLGPYASHSAKIYKCPADREPAPNGPRIRSMSMNAMVGNPGDRADYFNPLYVQFYKLGQMPVPSGIFVFLDEHADTLNDGFFVNRLDDYAWGNLPGSYHQGAANLAFADGHQEPHRWLVPGTVRPVLRTRIDKFPAAPPTDFEWLKARTSVRKP
;
A
#
# COMPACT_ATOMS: atom_id res chain seq x y z
N MET A 1 6.83 -85.91 35.56
CA MET A 1 6.15 -87.00 34.80
C MET A 1 5.81 -86.42 33.44
N ASN A 2 6.52 -86.94 32.45
CA ASN A 2 6.17 -87.16 31.02
C ASN A 2 5.29 -86.09 30.39
N GLY A 3 5.71 -85.30 29.41
CA GLY A 3 6.39 -85.68 28.15
C GLY A 3 5.32 -85.74 27.06
N HIS A 4 5.40 -84.93 26.06
CA HIS A 4 5.35 -85.30 24.68
C HIS A 4 5.55 -84.12 23.75
N HIS A 5 6.63 -84.16 23.00
CA HIS A 5 6.89 -83.34 21.82
C HIS A 5 5.85 -83.69 20.71
N ALA A 6 5.43 -82.63 20.04
CA ALA A 6 4.89 -82.79 18.71
C ALA A 6 5.40 -81.63 17.86
N THR A 7 6.22 -81.95 16.89
CA THR A 7 6.71 -81.11 15.77
C THR A 7 5.56 -80.94 14.77
N PRO A 8 5.35 -79.73 14.21
CA PRO A 8 4.49 -79.55 13.01
C PRO A 8 5.34 -79.71 11.72
N PRO A 9 4.71 -80.14 10.61
CA PRO A 9 5.38 -80.44 9.36
C PRO A 9 5.75 -79.19 8.55
N ASN A 10 6.88 -79.34 7.84
CA ASN A 10 7.30 -78.45 6.77
C ASN A 10 6.21 -78.35 5.68
N ALA A 11 5.88 -77.11 5.29
CA ALA A 11 5.27 -76.83 4.02
C ALA A 11 6.16 -75.83 3.27
N ASP A 12 7.05 -76.36 2.48
CA ASP A 12 7.72 -75.61 1.41
C ASP A 12 6.64 -75.19 0.41
N SER A 13 6.48 -73.90 0.30
CA SER A 13 5.80 -73.31 -0.87
C SER A 13 6.76 -72.30 -1.50
N ASP A 14 7.43 -72.79 -2.54
CA ASP A 14 8.17 -71.99 -3.49
C ASP A 14 7.29 -70.84 -4.04
N PHE A 15 7.48 -69.65 -3.53
CA PHE A 15 7.01 -68.45 -4.17
C PHE A 15 8.24 -67.77 -4.81
N ALA A 16 8.37 -67.99 -6.13
CA ALA A 16 9.34 -67.29 -6.94
C ALA A 16 8.99 -65.80 -7.08
N PRO A 17 9.82 -64.85 -6.74
CA PRO A 17 9.55 -63.43 -6.90
C PRO A 17 10.07 -62.95 -8.27
N SER A 18 9.45 -63.30 -9.36
CA SER A 18 9.96 -62.94 -10.70
C SER A 18 8.94 -62.39 -11.71
N ASP A 19 7.71 -62.09 -11.30
CA ASP A 19 6.72 -61.67 -12.31
C ASP A 19 6.08 -60.28 -12.09
N PHE A 20 6.65 -59.41 -11.28
CA PHE A 20 6.06 -58.08 -11.03
C PHE A 20 6.87 -56.88 -11.51
N LEU A 21 7.90 -57.06 -12.34
CA LEU A 21 8.61 -55.94 -12.99
C LEU A 21 8.63 -56.12 -14.51
N ARG A 22 7.45 -56.18 -15.13
CA ARG A 22 7.35 -55.87 -16.54
C ARG A 22 7.41 -54.38 -16.70
N THR A 23 8.61 -53.79 -16.73
CA THR A 23 8.84 -52.46 -17.26
C THR A 23 8.38 -52.45 -18.69
N SER A 24 7.21 -51.81 -18.95
CA SER A 24 6.85 -51.45 -20.31
C SER A 24 7.95 -50.53 -20.83
N ASP A 25 8.77 -51.04 -21.70
CA ASP A 25 9.67 -50.28 -22.51
C ASP A 25 8.87 -49.27 -23.34
N PHE A 26 8.61 -48.11 -22.75
CA PHE A 26 8.22 -46.94 -23.50
C PHE A 26 9.47 -46.51 -24.26
N GLY A 27 9.74 -47.19 -25.36
CA GLY A 27 10.81 -46.85 -26.28
C GLY A 27 10.57 -45.48 -26.89
N PHE A 28 11.02 -44.45 -26.19
CA PHE A 28 11.26 -43.13 -26.79
C PHE A 28 12.32 -43.35 -27.86
N ARG A 29 11.90 -43.64 -29.10
CA ARG A 29 12.80 -43.54 -30.25
C ARG A 29 13.22 -42.11 -30.40
N ILE A 30 14.30 -41.70 -29.75
CA ILE A 30 14.99 -40.44 -30.02
C ILE A 30 15.53 -40.57 -31.43
N SER A 31 14.78 -40.05 -32.41
CA SER A 31 15.28 -39.88 -33.76
C SER A 31 16.51 -38.95 -33.69
N PRO A 32 17.68 -39.34 -34.19
CA PRO A 32 18.87 -38.51 -34.19
C PRO A 32 18.79 -37.45 -35.32
N ARG A 33 17.69 -36.69 -35.36
CA ARG A 33 17.64 -35.48 -36.15
C ARG A 33 18.29 -34.39 -35.36
N GLY A 34 19.54 -34.07 -35.70
CA GLY A 34 20.24 -32.92 -35.11
C GLY A 34 19.46 -31.64 -35.40
N PHE A 35 19.25 -30.85 -34.32
CA PHE A 35 18.59 -29.55 -34.40
C PHE A 35 19.49 -28.60 -35.21
N THR A 36 18.99 -28.01 -36.25
CA THR A 36 19.78 -27.06 -37.08
C THR A 36 19.89 -25.70 -36.36
N LEU A 37 20.97 -25.00 -36.57
CA LEU A 37 21.19 -23.66 -36.01
C LEU A 37 20.06 -22.69 -36.46
N ILE A 38 19.53 -22.86 -37.68
CA ILE A 38 18.44 -22.06 -38.20
C ILE A 38 17.14 -22.32 -37.44
N GLU A 39 16.79 -23.60 -37.16
CA GLU A 39 15.59 -23.93 -36.39
C GLU A 39 15.62 -23.34 -34.98
N LEU A 40 16.78 -23.37 -34.32
CA LEU A 40 16.95 -22.74 -33.02
C LEU A 40 16.80 -21.21 -33.12
N LEU A 41 17.41 -20.59 -34.15
CA LEU A 41 17.38 -19.13 -34.34
C LEU A 41 15.95 -18.62 -34.60
N VAL A 42 15.17 -19.36 -35.40
CA VAL A 42 13.78 -19.00 -35.70
C VAL A 42 12.92 -19.09 -34.41
N VAL A 43 13.11 -20.13 -33.60
CA VAL A 43 12.36 -20.27 -32.34
C VAL A 43 12.66 -19.14 -31.37
N ILE A 44 13.93 -18.80 -31.15
CA ILE A 44 14.26 -17.68 -30.25
C ILE A 44 13.79 -16.34 -30.83
N ALA A 45 13.77 -16.14 -32.13
CA ALA A 45 13.23 -14.92 -32.76
C ALA A 45 11.72 -14.79 -32.53
N ILE A 46 10.96 -15.88 -32.64
CA ILE A 46 9.51 -15.87 -32.35
C ILE A 46 9.25 -15.62 -30.86
N ILE A 47 10.01 -16.26 -29.96
CA ILE A 47 9.89 -16.03 -28.51
C ILE A 47 10.21 -14.57 -28.18
N ALA A 48 11.27 -14.01 -28.75
CA ALA A 48 11.66 -12.60 -28.54
C ALA A 48 10.57 -11.64 -29.02
N LEU A 49 9.96 -11.91 -30.19
CA LEU A 49 8.86 -11.10 -30.72
C LEU A 49 7.63 -11.15 -29.79
N LEU A 50 7.23 -12.34 -29.35
CA LEU A 50 6.10 -12.50 -28.44
C LEU A 50 6.36 -11.85 -27.07
N ALA A 51 7.57 -12.02 -26.53
CA ALA A 51 7.96 -11.38 -25.28
C ALA A 51 7.95 -9.86 -25.38
N ALA A 52 8.44 -9.28 -26.49
CA ALA A 52 8.44 -7.83 -26.72
C ALA A 52 7.04 -7.21 -26.71
N LEU A 53 6.00 -7.96 -27.13
CA LEU A 53 4.61 -7.53 -27.09
C LEU A 53 3.96 -7.75 -25.71
N LEU A 54 4.34 -8.80 -24.99
CA LEU A 54 3.74 -9.17 -23.70
C LEU A 54 4.29 -8.35 -22.52
N LEU A 55 5.59 -8.04 -22.48
CA LEU A 55 6.21 -7.36 -21.34
C LEU A 55 5.60 -5.98 -21.03
N PRO A 56 5.33 -5.08 -22.01
CA PRO A 56 4.72 -3.80 -21.76
C PRO A 56 3.29 -3.92 -21.20
N THR A 57 2.50 -4.85 -21.74
CA THR A 57 1.10 -5.07 -21.33
C THR A 57 1.02 -5.65 -19.93
N LEU A 58 1.93 -6.55 -19.55
CA LEU A 58 2.02 -7.11 -18.22
C LEU A 58 2.37 -6.04 -17.17
N GLY A 59 3.31 -5.14 -17.51
CA GLY A 59 3.67 -4.00 -16.65
C GLY A 59 2.49 -3.08 -16.35
N GLN A 60 1.70 -2.74 -17.39
CA GLN A 60 0.49 -1.92 -17.22
C GLN A 60 -0.59 -2.64 -16.41
N SER A 61 -0.78 -3.93 -16.64
CA SER A 61 -1.76 -4.75 -15.91
C SER A 61 -1.40 -4.85 -14.42
N LYS A 62 -0.12 -5.03 -14.10
CA LYS A 62 0.38 -5.01 -12.73
C LYS A 62 0.13 -3.66 -12.03
N ALA A 63 0.45 -2.55 -12.70
CA ALA A 63 0.22 -1.21 -12.14
C ALA A 63 -1.27 -0.95 -11.86
N LYS A 64 -2.17 -1.41 -12.74
CA LYS A 64 -3.62 -1.35 -12.51
C LYS A 64 -4.06 -2.19 -11.32
N ALA A 65 -3.57 -3.42 -11.19
CA ALA A 65 -3.87 -4.29 -10.05
C ALA A 65 -3.40 -3.69 -8.73
N GLU A 66 -2.21 -3.08 -8.69
CA GLU A 66 -1.69 -2.37 -7.52
C GLU A 66 -2.55 -1.13 -7.19
N ALA A 67 -3.05 -0.41 -8.18
CA ALA A 67 -3.96 0.73 -7.96
C ALA A 67 -5.31 0.29 -7.35
N VAL A 68 -5.90 -0.81 -7.84
CA VAL A 68 -7.13 -1.39 -7.28
C VAL A 68 -6.90 -1.88 -5.84
N THR A 69 -5.77 -2.52 -5.57
CA THR A 69 -5.42 -2.95 -4.20
C THR A 69 -5.22 -1.73 -3.28
N CYS A 70 -4.57 -0.67 -3.75
CA CYS A 70 -4.43 0.57 -3.00
C CYS A 70 -5.78 1.20 -2.68
N ALA A 71 -6.68 1.32 -3.66
CA ALA A 71 -8.04 1.83 -3.45
C ALA A 71 -8.82 0.96 -2.44
N SER A 72 -8.68 -0.37 -2.50
CA SER A 72 -9.27 -1.29 -1.52
C SER A 72 -8.73 -1.06 -0.11
N ASN A 73 -7.42 -0.85 0.04
CA ASN A 73 -6.80 -0.52 1.33
C ASN A 73 -7.33 0.81 1.88
N GLN A 74 -7.38 1.86 1.05
CA GLN A 74 -7.94 3.15 1.44
C GLN A 74 -9.42 3.04 1.81
N ARG A 75 -10.19 2.21 1.10
CA ARG A 75 -11.59 1.94 1.46
C ARG A 75 -11.73 1.32 2.84
N GLN A 76 -10.89 0.37 3.18
CA GLN A 76 -10.88 -0.26 4.51
C GLN A 76 -10.48 0.76 5.58
N LEU A 77 -9.48 1.58 5.32
CA LEU A 77 -9.04 2.64 6.21
C LEU A 77 -10.14 3.70 6.42
N TYR A 78 -10.85 4.09 5.33
CA TYR A 78 -12.02 4.96 5.41
C TYR A 78 -13.12 4.34 6.28
N LEU A 79 -13.42 3.06 6.13
CA LEU A 79 -14.44 2.40 6.95
C LEU A 79 -14.07 2.43 8.44
N ALA A 80 -12.82 2.18 8.78
CA ALA A 80 -12.31 2.31 10.15
C ALA A 80 -12.45 3.76 10.67
N TRP A 81 -12.12 4.74 9.85
CA TRP A 81 -12.25 6.16 10.16
C TRP A 81 -13.72 6.58 10.36
N ASN A 82 -14.63 6.08 9.54
CA ASN A 82 -16.06 6.39 9.61
C ASN A 82 -16.77 5.75 10.81
N LEU A 83 -16.27 4.60 11.27
CA LEU A 83 -16.80 3.92 12.49
C LEU A 83 -16.31 4.57 13.78
N TYR A 84 -15.14 5.17 13.79
CA TYR A 84 -14.51 5.74 14.97
C TYR A 84 -15.41 6.77 15.72
N PRO A 85 -16.10 7.73 15.08
CA PRO A 85 -16.96 8.71 15.76
C PRO A 85 -18.11 8.11 16.57
N GLU A 86 -18.64 6.96 16.17
CA GLU A 86 -19.78 6.31 16.85
C GLU A 86 -19.46 5.99 18.32
N GLU A 87 -18.21 5.63 18.61
CA GLU A 87 -17.74 5.30 19.95
C GLU A 87 -16.95 6.46 20.62
N ASN A 88 -16.72 7.56 19.89
CA ASN A 88 -15.87 8.66 20.34
C ASN A 88 -16.60 10.01 20.39
N ALA A 89 -17.85 10.04 20.88
CA ALA A 89 -18.67 11.25 21.07
C ALA A 89 -18.81 12.08 19.78
N ASP A 90 -19.03 11.43 18.64
CA ASP A 90 -19.16 12.03 17.30
C ASP A 90 -17.91 12.84 16.88
N ARG A 91 -16.75 12.56 17.48
CA ARG A 91 -15.49 13.23 17.13
C ARG A 91 -14.67 12.38 16.15
N LEU A 92 -14.18 13.05 15.12
CA LEU A 92 -13.22 12.44 14.20
C LEU A 92 -11.90 12.14 14.93
N VAL A 93 -11.20 11.13 14.45
CA VAL A 93 -9.93 10.68 15.04
C VAL A 93 -8.87 11.78 15.03
N ASN A 94 -7.98 11.74 16.03
CA ASN A 94 -6.83 12.65 16.07
C ASN A 94 -5.93 12.49 14.85
N ASN A 95 -5.46 13.63 14.34
CA ASN A 95 -4.52 13.73 13.23
C ASN A 95 -3.40 14.69 13.63
N HIS A 96 -2.42 14.17 14.38
CA HIS A 96 -1.37 14.97 14.99
C HIS A 96 -0.15 15.11 14.08
N GLY A 97 0.56 16.24 14.22
CA GLY A 97 1.87 16.44 13.63
C GLY A 97 2.99 15.66 14.34
N VAL A 98 4.22 15.74 13.82
CA VAL A 98 5.38 14.97 14.28
C VAL A 98 5.56 14.98 15.80
N THR A 99 5.65 16.19 16.39
CA THR A 99 5.98 16.35 17.81
C THR A 99 4.98 15.66 18.72
N GLU A 100 3.69 15.87 18.46
CA GLU A 100 2.62 15.31 19.28
C GLU A 100 2.41 13.81 19.01
N THR A 101 2.59 13.37 17.76
CA THR A 101 2.57 11.94 17.43
C THR A 101 3.66 11.19 18.21
N LEU A 102 4.89 11.69 18.24
CA LEU A 102 5.99 11.07 18.98
C LEU A 102 5.76 11.08 20.49
N ALA A 103 5.20 12.18 21.02
CA ALA A 103 4.99 12.35 22.47
C ALA A 103 3.83 11.48 23.00
N LEU A 104 2.73 11.39 22.27
CA LEU A 104 1.48 10.82 22.77
C LEU A 104 1.14 9.45 22.17
N ARG A 105 1.50 9.19 20.93
CA ARG A 105 1.08 7.96 20.20
C ARG A 105 -0.44 7.75 20.23
N GLN A 106 -1.22 8.83 20.04
CA GLN A 106 -2.68 8.86 20.18
C GLN A 106 -3.36 9.44 18.92
N THR A 107 -2.89 9.06 17.75
CA THR A 107 -3.39 9.53 16.45
C THR A 107 -3.84 8.35 15.57
N TRP A 108 -4.39 8.64 14.41
CA TRP A 108 -4.87 7.63 13.47
C TRP A 108 -3.76 6.70 12.96
N ALA A 109 -2.50 7.18 12.94
CA ALA A 109 -1.29 6.41 12.62
C ALA A 109 -0.16 6.90 13.54
N ASN A 110 0.27 6.05 14.46
CA ASN A 110 1.17 6.42 15.56
C ASN A 110 2.65 6.44 15.18
N ASN A 111 3.01 6.36 13.88
CA ASN A 111 4.40 6.34 13.43
C ASN A 111 4.82 7.64 12.75
N VAL A 112 6.10 7.97 12.88
CA VAL A 112 6.76 9.07 12.18
C VAL A 112 7.91 8.52 11.38
N GLN A 113 7.74 8.44 10.06
CA GLN A 113 8.72 7.86 9.15
C GLN A 113 9.79 8.86 8.73
N ASP A 114 10.97 8.36 8.47
CA ASP A 114 12.11 9.13 7.95
C ASP A 114 12.97 8.29 6.99
N TRP A 115 14.09 8.85 6.55
CA TRP A 115 15.08 8.16 5.75
C TRP A 115 16.28 7.66 6.59
N GLN A 116 16.08 7.50 7.90
CA GLN A 116 17.05 6.95 8.84
C GLN A 116 16.64 5.52 9.26
N SER A 117 17.43 4.89 10.13
CA SER A 117 17.10 3.58 10.71
C SER A 117 16.20 3.71 11.94
N SER A 118 15.11 4.45 11.82
CA SER A 118 14.12 4.63 12.88
C SER A 118 13.21 3.41 13.02
N ASP A 119 12.85 3.03 14.25
CA ASP A 119 11.86 1.99 14.53
C ASP A 119 10.47 2.34 13.97
N ASP A 120 10.14 3.62 13.92
CA ASP A 120 8.90 4.14 13.32
C ASP A 120 8.73 3.79 11.83
N ASN A 121 9.81 3.44 11.12
CA ASN A 121 9.74 3.03 9.72
C ASN A 121 9.19 1.62 9.53
N THR A 122 9.44 0.71 10.49
CA THR A 122 9.25 -0.74 10.28
C THR A 122 8.38 -1.43 11.32
N ASN A 123 8.12 -0.80 12.47
CA ASN A 123 7.36 -1.40 13.56
C ASN A 123 5.85 -1.28 13.33
N LEU A 124 5.24 -2.38 12.94
CA LEU A 124 3.80 -2.49 12.63
C LEU A 124 2.89 -2.19 13.83
N VAL A 125 3.39 -2.30 15.06
CA VAL A 125 2.63 -2.04 16.29
C VAL A 125 2.10 -0.61 16.32
N TYR A 126 2.87 0.36 15.82
CA TYR A 126 2.42 1.75 15.76
C TYR A 126 1.18 1.98 14.89
N LEU A 127 0.93 1.12 13.92
CA LEU A 127 -0.29 1.18 13.11
C LEU A 127 -1.40 0.27 13.69
N ALA A 128 -1.04 -0.93 14.12
CA ALA A 128 -1.98 -1.88 14.70
C ALA A 128 -2.64 -1.35 15.99
N ASP A 129 -1.89 -0.62 16.81
CA ASP A 129 -2.36 -0.02 18.08
C ASP A 129 -2.64 1.48 17.96
N SER A 130 -2.77 2.01 16.74
CA SER A 130 -3.24 3.37 16.52
C SER A 130 -4.73 3.53 16.91
N LYS A 131 -5.21 4.77 16.93
CA LYS A 131 -6.64 5.03 17.24
C LYS A 131 -7.60 4.37 16.24
N LEU A 132 -7.19 4.13 15.02
CA LEU A 132 -7.97 3.38 14.03
C LEU A 132 -7.69 1.87 14.05
N GLY A 133 -6.65 1.42 14.75
CA GLY A 133 -6.27 0.00 14.81
C GLY A 133 -7.41 -0.95 15.16
N PRO A 134 -8.18 -0.74 16.25
CA PRO A 134 -9.31 -1.60 16.60
C PRO A 134 -10.37 -1.69 15.51
N TYR A 135 -10.67 -0.57 14.83
CA TYR A 135 -11.66 -0.49 13.75
C TYR A 135 -11.16 -1.08 12.44
N ALA A 136 -9.85 -1.23 12.31
CA ALA A 136 -9.15 -1.83 11.17
C ALA A 136 -8.77 -3.31 11.43
N SER A 137 -9.33 -3.96 12.44
CA SER A 137 -8.95 -5.31 12.89
C SER A 137 -7.43 -5.46 13.10
N HIS A 138 -6.78 -4.41 13.60
CA HIS A 138 -5.32 -4.30 13.81
C HIS A 138 -4.48 -4.56 12.55
N SER A 139 -5.07 -4.39 11.36
CA SER A 139 -4.39 -4.64 10.08
C SER A 139 -3.50 -3.46 9.68
N ALA A 140 -2.21 -3.55 9.92
CA ALA A 140 -1.25 -2.54 9.48
C ALA A 140 -1.10 -2.47 7.93
N LYS A 141 -1.49 -3.52 7.20
CA LYS A 141 -1.31 -3.59 5.74
C LYS A 141 -2.13 -2.55 4.97
N ILE A 142 -3.27 -2.13 5.51
CA ILE A 142 -4.16 -1.17 4.84
C ILE A 142 -3.63 0.26 4.84
N TYR A 143 -2.58 0.55 5.60
CA TYR A 143 -1.95 1.87 5.67
C TYR A 143 -0.93 2.11 4.56
N LYS A 144 -0.67 1.10 3.71
CA LYS A 144 0.34 1.16 2.67
C LYS A 144 -0.21 0.83 1.28
N CYS A 145 0.18 1.65 0.31
CA CYS A 145 0.01 1.38 -1.11
C CYS A 145 1.02 0.32 -1.56
N PRO A 146 0.60 -0.77 -2.24
CA PRO A 146 1.51 -1.80 -2.73
C PRO A 146 2.48 -1.30 -3.82
N ALA A 147 2.17 -0.17 -4.45
CA ALA A 147 3.04 0.46 -5.46
C ALA A 147 4.15 1.32 -4.82
N ASP A 148 4.05 1.71 -3.53
CA ASP A 148 5.16 2.29 -2.78
C ASP A 148 6.13 1.19 -2.34
N ARG A 149 7.26 1.09 -3.03
CA ARG A 149 8.29 0.08 -2.80
C ARG A 149 9.55 0.63 -2.16
N GLU A 150 9.54 1.88 -1.74
CA GLU A 150 10.73 2.54 -1.20
C GLU A 150 11.01 2.09 0.23
N PRO A 151 12.12 1.35 0.48
CA PRO A 151 12.49 0.95 1.82
C PRO A 151 13.25 2.07 2.54
N ALA A 152 13.18 2.08 3.87
CA ALA A 152 14.13 2.76 4.73
C ALA A 152 15.40 1.89 4.91
N PRO A 153 16.50 2.41 5.46
CA PRO A 153 17.72 1.65 5.67
C PRO A 153 17.54 0.40 6.53
N ASN A 154 16.58 0.39 7.45
CA ASN A 154 16.27 -0.72 8.35
C ASN A 154 15.14 -1.64 7.86
N GLY A 155 14.59 -1.43 6.66
CA GLY A 155 13.60 -2.34 6.08
C GLY A 155 12.44 -1.65 5.37
N PRO A 156 11.41 -2.42 4.97
CA PRO A 156 10.23 -1.89 4.30
C PRO A 156 9.48 -0.87 5.17
N ARG A 157 9.22 0.32 4.63
CA ARG A 157 8.39 1.32 5.30
C ARG A 157 6.96 0.83 5.43
N ILE A 158 6.33 1.08 6.57
CA ILE A 158 5.02 0.48 6.93
C ILE A 158 3.81 1.28 6.44
N ARG A 159 3.98 2.55 6.06
CA ARG A 159 2.89 3.43 5.64
C ARG A 159 3.29 4.24 4.39
N SER A 160 2.31 4.53 3.54
CA SER A 160 2.41 5.49 2.43
C SER A 160 1.18 6.40 2.34
N MET A 161 0.19 6.19 3.19
CA MET A 161 -1.03 6.99 3.22
C MET A 161 -0.94 8.07 4.29
N SER A 162 -1.57 9.22 4.03
CA SER A 162 -1.70 10.30 4.98
C SER A 162 -3.11 10.86 5.00
N MET A 163 -3.50 11.44 6.12
CA MET A 163 -4.83 12.01 6.33
C MET A 163 -4.78 13.53 6.17
N ASN A 164 -5.78 14.08 5.52
CA ASN A 164 -5.97 15.51 5.34
C ASN A 164 -5.85 16.26 6.68
N ALA A 165 -4.93 17.19 6.77
CA ALA A 165 -4.65 17.96 7.99
C ALA A 165 -5.86 18.74 8.51
N MET A 166 -6.82 19.09 7.64
CA MET A 166 -8.04 19.81 8.03
C MET A 166 -9.14 18.87 8.54
N VAL A 167 -8.88 17.54 8.61
CA VAL A 167 -9.82 16.51 9.10
C VAL A 167 -9.29 15.91 10.39
N GLY A 168 -10.14 15.82 11.41
CA GLY A 168 -9.80 15.33 12.74
C GLY A 168 -9.24 16.41 13.67
N ASN A 169 -8.77 15.99 14.84
CA ASN A 169 -8.16 16.89 15.81
C ASN A 169 -6.66 17.00 15.54
N PRO A 170 -6.15 18.18 15.13
CA PRO A 170 -4.74 18.40 14.84
C PRO A 170 -3.88 18.65 16.09
N GLY A 171 -4.45 18.62 17.29
CA GLY A 171 -3.77 18.89 18.54
C GLY A 171 -3.26 20.34 18.62
N ASP A 172 -1.97 20.50 18.90
CA ASP A 172 -1.28 21.79 19.00
C ASP A 172 -1.16 22.53 17.65
N ARG A 173 -1.52 21.87 16.54
CA ARG A 173 -1.46 22.45 15.18
C ARG A 173 -2.76 23.09 14.72
N ALA A 174 -3.79 23.16 15.56
CA ALA A 174 -5.03 23.85 15.25
C ALA A 174 -4.78 25.29 14.83
N ASP A 175 -5.34 25.70 13.69
CA ASP A 175 -5.18 27.05 13.08
C ASP A 175 -3.74 27.48 12.75
N TYR A 176 -2.75 26.61 12.92
CA TYR A 176 -1.34 26.99 12.71
C TYR A 176 -0.98 27.14 11.23
N PHE A 177 -1.43 26.22 10.38
CA PHE A 177 -1.04 26.20 8.96
C PHE A 177 -2.01 26.97 8.07
N ASN A 178 -3.32 26.84 8.32
CA ASN A 178 -4.38 27.35 7.47
C ASN A 178 -5.50 28.00 8.32
N PRO A 179 -5.22 29.12 9.03
CA PRO A 179 -6.15 29.70 9.99
C PRO A 179 -7.45 30.20 9.38
N LEU A 180 -7.47 30.49 8.06
CA LEU A 180 -8.64 30.97 7.33
C LEU A 180 -9.55 29.83 6.82
N TYR A 181 -9.20 28.57 7.09
CA TYR A 181 -9.96 27.40 6.66
C TYR A 181 -10.57 26.66 7.85
N VAL A 182 -11.69 25.96 7.59
CA VAL A 182 -12.40 25.21 8.62
C VAL A 182 -11.65 23.93 8.98
N GLN A 183 -11.35 23.75 10.26
CA GLN A 183 -10.93 22.45 10.79
C GLN A 183 -12.15 21.60 11.08
N PHE A 184 -12.29 20.43 10.49
CA PHE A 184 -13.40 19.51 10.69
C PHE A 184 -13.13 18.56 11.84
N TYR A 185 -13.79 18.75 12.97
CA TYR A 185 -13.71 17.88 14.14
C TYR A 185 -14.80 16.80 14.15
N LYS A 186 -15.86 16.99 13.36
CA LYS A 186 -17.00 16.09 13.22
C LYS A 186 -17.40 15.97 11.76
N LEU A 187 -17.94 14.80 11.38
CA LEU A 187 -18.41 14.57 10.01
C LEU A 187 -19.51 15.57 9.61
N GLY A 188 -20.45 15.86 10.51
CA GLY A 188 -21.54 16.82 10.27
C GLY A 188 -21.11 18.29 10.05
N GLN A 189 -19.84 18.63 10.25
CA GLN A 189 -19.29 19.94 9.93
C GLN A 189 -18.88 20.11 8.47
N MET A 190 -18.81 19.01 7.71
CA MET A 190 -18.42 19.03 6.30
C MET A 190 -19.62 19.38 5.44
N PRO A 191 -19.63 20.53 4.73
CA PRO A 191 -20.82 20.97 3.96
C PRO A 191 -21.06 20.09 2.73
N VAL A 192 -19.97 19.55 2.15
CA VAL A 192 -20.00 18.67 0.97
C VAL A 192 -18.99 17.54 1.21
N PRO A 193 -19.37 16.44 1.91
CA PRO A 193 -18.45 15.34 2.22
C PRO A 193 -17.81 14.71 0.99
N SER A 194 -18.52 14.65 -0.14
CA SER A 194 -17.97 14.17 -1.41
C SER A 194 -16.92 15.08 -2.04
N GLY A 195 -16.77 16.30 -1.54
CA GLY A 195 -15.76 17.26 -1.98
C GLY A 195 -14.56 17.36 -1.04
N ILE A 196 -14.52 16.62 0.07
CA ILE A 196 -13.44 16.68 1.05
C ILE A 196 -12.73 15.33 1.10
N PHE A 197 -11.45 15.30 0.71
CA PHE A 197 -10.66 14.07 0.86
C PHE A 197 -10.28 13.83 2.33
N VAL A 198 -10.23 12.57 2.73
CA VAL A 198 -9.81 12.13 4.06
C VAL A 198 -8.41 11.53 4.00
N PHE A 199 -8.21 10.56 3.11
CA PHE A 199 -6.93 9.88 2.92
C PHE A 199 -6.45 10.01 1.48
N LEU A 200 -5.14 10.04 1.31
CA LEU A 200 -4.48 9.94 0.01
C LEU A 200 -3.14 9.21 0.14
N ASP A 201 -2.62 8.75 -1.01
CA ASP A 201 -1.23 8.33 -1.10
C ASP A 201 -0.32 9.56 -1.04
N GLU A 202 0.67 9.55 -0.17
CA GLU A 202 1.65 10.63 -0.05
C GLU A 202 3.00 10.23 -0.66
N HIS A 203 3.69 11.21 -1.24
CA HIS A 203 5.03 11.01 -1.81
C HIS A 203 6.04 10.64 -0.72
N ALA A 204 6.86 9.62 -1.00
CA ALA A 204 7.77 9.04 -0.02
C ALA A 204 8.76 10.03 0.62
N ASP A 205 9.18 11.06 -0.12
CA ASP A 205 10.13 12.07 0.37
C ASP A 205 9.49 13.19 1.20
N THR A 206 8.16 13.29 1.25
CA THR A 206 7.44 14.20 2.15
C THR A 206 6.80 13.47 3.32
N LEU A 207 6.59 12.17 3.18
CA LEU A 207 5.92 11.33 4.16
C LEU A 207 6.74 11.21 5.44
N ASN A 208 6.23 11.78 6.53
CA ASN A 208 6.79 11.69 7.86
C ASN A 208 5.75 11.20 8.88
N ASP A 209 4.91 12.09 9.40
CA ASP A 209 3.73 11.77 10.22
C ASP A 209 2.52 11.44 9.33
N GLY A 210 1.36 11.24 9.95
CA GLY A 210 0.11 11.01 9.21
C GLY A 210 -0.58 12.29 8.74
N PHE A 211 0.00 13.46 8.97
CA PHE A 211 -0.63 14.77 8.86
C PHE A 211 -0.31 15.42 7.51
N PHE A 212 -1.16 15.18 6.51
CA PHE A 212 -0.98 15.76 5.17
C PHE A 212 -1.36 17.23 5.15
N VAL A 213 -0.39 18.12 5.20
CA VAL A 213 -0.61 19.57 5.26
C VAL A 213 0.06 20.34 4.12
N ASN A 214 -0.69 21.28 3.56
CA ASN A 214 -0.21 22.26 2.58
C ASN A 214 -0.55 23.67 3.02
N ARG A 215 0.20 24.67 2.54
CA ARG A 215 -0.04 26.09 2.79
C ARG A 215 -1.02 26.61 1.72
N LEU A 216 -2.31 26.57 2.04
CA LEU A 216 -3.38 26.79 1.06
C LEU A 216 -3.38 28.23 0.48
N ASP A 217 -3.11 29.24 1.29
CA ASP A 217 -3.07 30.62 0.82
C ASP A 217 -1.71 31.02 0.22
N ASP A 218 -0.62 30.35 0.65
CA ASP A 218 0.72 30.57 0.10
C ASP A 218 0.95 29.84 -1.24
N TYR A 219 0.02 29.00 -1.68
CA TYR A 219 0.19 28.12 -2.84
C TYR A 219 1.50 27.35 -2.78
N ALA A 220 1.74 26.70 -1.64
CA ALA A 220 2.96 25.93 -1.42
C ALA A 220 2.69 24.53 -0.89
N TRP A 221 3.35 23.56 -1.53
CA TRP A 221 3.41 22.18 -1.08
C TRP A 221 4.20 22.08 0.22
N GLY A 222 3.57 21.62 1.29
CA GLY A 222 4.23 21.14 2.50
C GLY A 222 4.43 19.65 2.44
N ASN A 223 3.36 18.94 2.04
CA ASN A 223 3.39 17.52 1.69
C ASN A 223 2.97 17.36 0.21
N LEU A 224 3.60 16.43 -0.48
CA LEU A 224 3.35 16.15 -1.88
C LEU A 224 2.50 14.88 -2.00
N PRO A 225 1.43 14.87 -2.82
CA PRO A 225 0.69 13.64 -3.08
C PRO A 225 1.57 12.62 -3.79
N GLY A 226 1.30 11.34 -3.56
CA GLY A 226 1.96 10.25 -4.26
C GLY A 226 1.61 10.25 -5.76
N SER A 227 2.45 9.62 -6.56
CA SER A 227 2.25 9.45 -8.01
C SER A 227 2.50 8.00 -8.44
N TYR A 228 2.24 7.06 -7.54
CA TYR A 228 2.60 5.64 -7.67
C TYR A 228 1.87 4.90 -8.78
N HIS A 229 0.70 5.40 -9.21
CA HIS A 229 -0.17 4.76 -10.18
C HIS A 229 -0.07 5.45 -11.55
N GLN A 230 1.11 5.39 -12.17
CA GLN A 230 1.38 6.04 -13.48
C GLN A 230 1.15 7.56 -13.45
N GLY A 231 1.63 8.21 -12.40
CA GLY A 231 1.47 9.64 -12.19
C GLY A 231 0.16 10.03 -11.50
N ALA A 232 -0.57 9.06 -10.92
CA ALA A 232 -1.79 9.28 -10.16
C ALA A 232 -1.63 8.88 -8.69
N ALA A 233 -2.45 9.46 -7.83
CA ALA A 233 -2.73 8.99 -6.47
C ALA A 233 -4.18 8.52 -6.37
N ASN A 234 -4.49 7.63 -5.42
CA ASN A 234 -5.85 7.37 -4.99
C ASN A 234 -6.21 8.30 -3.83
N LEU A 235 -7.44 8.79 -3.80
CA LEU A 235 -8.00 9.58 -2.72
C LEU A 235 -9.27 8.93 -2.20
N ALA A 236 -9.43 8.90 -0.88
CA ALA A 236 -10.68 8.53 -0.21
C ALA A 236 -11.37 9.78 0.30
N PHE A 237 -12.65 9.96 0.00
CA PHE A 237 -13.44 11.12 0.38
C PHE A 237 -14.32 10.85 1.61
N ALA A 238 -14.80 11.91 2.24
CA ALA A 238 -15.55 11.83 3.49
C ALA A 238 -16.95 11.19 3.35
N ASP A 239 -17.48 11.04 2.14
CA ASP A 239 -18.69 10.25 1.84
C ASP A 239 -18.38 8.77 1.52
N GLY A 240 -17.10 8.42 1.45
CA GLY A 240 -16.62 7.06 1.22
C GLY A 240 -16.33 6.67 -0.23
N HIS A 241 -16.56 7.54 -1.19
CA HIS A 241 -16.12 7.23 -2.55
C HIS A 241 -14.59 7.31 -2.67
N GLN A 242 -14.06 6.62 -3.69
CA GLN A 242 -12.65 6.61 -4.03
C GLN A 242 -12.45 7.24 -5.40
N GLU A 243 -11.48 8.13 -5.52
CA GLU A 243 -11.14 8.77 -6.80
C GLU A 243 -9.64 8.62 -7.09
N PRO A 244 -9.24 7.95 -8.19
CA PRO A 244 -7.88 8.06 -8.69
C PRO A 244 -7.72 9.40 -9.42
N HIS A 245 -6.77 10.21 -8.98
CA HIS A 245 -6.47 11.49 -9.63
C HIS A 245 -5.07 11.49 -10.24
N ARG A 246 -4.99 11.80 -11.54
CA ARG A 246 -3.72 11.91 -12.27
C ARG A 246 -3.20 13.34 -12.19
N TRP A 247 -2.00 13.49 -11.67
CA TRP A 247 -1.30 14.76 -11.62
C TRP A 247 -0.79 15.18 -13.00
N LEU A 248 -0.89 16.46 -13.30
CA LEU A 248 -0.58 17.03 -14.62
C LEU A 248 0.76 17.79 -14.62
N VAL A 249 1.19 18.28 -13.45
CA VAL A 249 2.36 19.13 -13.32
C VAL A 249 3.59 18.28 -13.01
N PRO A 250 4.70 18.39 -13.79
CA PRO A 250 5.93 17.65 -13.53
C PRO A 250 6.49 17.88 -12.11
N GLY A 251 6.25 19.05 -11.52
CA GLY A 251 6.62 19.35 -10.15
C GLY A 251 5.86 18.54 -9.10
N THR A 252 4.67 18.01 -9.43
CA THR A 252 3.88 17.12 -8.59
C THR A 252 4.28 15.65 -8.79
N VAL A 253 4.63 15.27 -10.03
CA VAL A 253 5.08 13.92 -10.39
C VAL A 253 6.59 13.85 -10.31
N ARG A 254 7.13 13.54 -9.13
CA ARG A 254 8.58 13.49 -8.87
C ARG A 254 9.07 12.06 -8.65
N PRO A 255 10.32 11.75 -9.03
CA PRO A 255 10.97 10.53 -8.57
C PRO A 255 11.26 10.61 -7.08
N VAL A 256 11.27 9.47 -6.41
CA VAL A 256 11.71 9.37 -5.01
C VAL A 256 13.24 9.41 -4.96
N LEU A 257 13.79 10.36 -4.21
CA LEU A 257 15.24 10.55 -4.05
C LEU A 257 15.76 10.10 -2.69
N ARG A 258 14.87 9.61 -1.81
CA ARG A 258 15.16 9.20 -0.42
C ARG A 258 15.79 10.34 0.40
N THR A 259 15.31 11.54 0.12
CA THR A 259 15.71 12.76 0.81
C THR A 259 14.46 13.55 1.12
N ARG A 260 14.35 14.07 2.35
CA ARG A 260 13.20 14.88 2.74
C ARG A 260 13.05 16.09 1.82
N ILE A 261 11.86 16.27 1.28
CA ILE A 261 11.49 17.47 0.53
C ILE A 261 10.88 18.48 1.52
N ASP A 262 11.47 19.66 1.57
CA ASP A 262 10.92 20.80 2.29
C ASP A 262 9.83 21.51 1.48
N LYS A 263 9.13 22.46 2.14
CA LYS A 263 8.12 23.30 1.51
C LYS A 263 8.65 23.97 0.24
N PHE A 264 7.89 23.89 -0.86
CA PHE A 264 8.21 24.53 -2.14
C PHE A 264 6.96 25.09 -2.81
N PRO A 265 7.09 26.13 -3.69
CA PRO A 265 5.96 26.72 -4.42
C PRO A 265 5.27 25.71 -5.34
N ALA A 266 3.94 25.77 -5.38
CA ALA A 266 3.13 25.05 -6.35
C ALA A 266 3.08 25.82 -7.68
N ALA A 267 4.01 25.54 -8.58
CA ALA A 267 4.13 26.25 -9.85
C ALA A 267 4.34 25.28 -11.03
N PRO A 268 3.46 25.26 -12.02
CA PRO A 268 2.13 25.91 -12.05
C PRO A 268 1.17 25.36 -10.99
N PRO A 269 0.13 26.10 -10.57
CA PRO A 269 -0.71 25.74 -9.43
C PRO A 269 -1.83 24.72 -9.74
N THR A 270 -1.95 24.23 -10.96
CA THR A 270 -3.09 23.43 -11.44
C THR A 270 -3.43 22.24 -10.52
N ASP A 271 -2.47 21.40 -10.20
CA ASP A 271 -2.67 20.23 -9.33
C ASP A 271 -2.94 20.67 -7.89
N PHE A 272 -2.27 21.73 -7.46
CA PHE A 272 -2.45 22.28 -6.12
C PHE A 272 -3.86 22.88 -5.94
N GLU A 273 -4.36 23.62 -6.91
CA GLU A 273 -5.72 24.18 -6.88
C GLU A 273 -6.78 23.08 -6.83
N TRP A 274 -6.59 22.02 -7.61
CA TRP A 274 -7.47 20.86 -7.58
C TRP A 274 -7.53 20.23 -6.18
N LEU A 275 -6.38 20.02 -5.54
CA LEU A 275 -6.29 19.44 -4.20
C LEU A 275 -6.76 20.41 -3.12
N LYS A 276 -6.41 21.71 -3.23
CA LYS A 276 -6.84 22.76 -2.32
C LYS A 276 -8.37 22.83 -2.20
N ALA A 277 -9.07 22.77 -3.34
CA ALA A 277 -10.54 22.78 -3.39
C ALA A 277 -11.18 21.59 -2.66
N ARG A 278 -10.39 20.50 -2.42
CA ARG A 278 -10.83 19.27 -1.76
C ARG A 278 -10.27 19.10 -0.34
N THR A 279 -9.50 20.06 0.12
CA THR A 279 -8.86 20.00 1.45
C THR A 279 -9.79 20.53 2.54
N SER A 280 -10.40 21.68 2.35
CA SER A 280 -11.30 22.33 3.31
C SER A 280 -12.06 23.47 2.65
N VAL A 281 -12.99 24.05 3.39
CA VAL A 281 -13.72 25.27 3.01
C VAL A 281 -13.17 26.48 3.79
N ARG A 282 -13.21 27.66 3.15
CA ARG A 282 -12.81 28.89 3.82
C ARG A 282 -13.82 29.25 4.91
N LYS A 283 -13.34 29.74 6.04
CA LYS A 283 -14.19 30.28 7.10
C LYS A 283 -14.99 31.48 6.55
N PRO A 284 -16.23 31.69 7.00
CA PRO A 284 -17.06 32.81 6.58
C PRO A 284 -16.46 34.17 6.99
#